data_85eb55d76563fbca8b63f6f9473e6198
#
_entry.id   85eb55d76563fbca8b63f6f9473e6198
#
_cell.length_a   1.000
_cell.length_b   1.000
_cell.length_c   1.000
_cell.angle_alpha   90.00
_cell.angle_beta   90.00
_cell.angle_gamma   90.00
#
_symmetry.space_group_name_H-M   'P 1'
#
loop_
_entity.id
_entity.type
_entity.pdbx_description
1 polymer ?
#
loop_
_entity_poly.entity_id
_entity_poly.type
_entity_poly.pdbx_seq_one_letter_code
_entity_poly.pdbx_strand_id
1 'polypeptide(L)'
;EFHISVWLAPGMNIHRNPLCGRNFEYYSEDPLVAGLCAAADTRGIQSHAGIGTSIKHFAANNQEDNRMYVNEHISERAMREIYLKGFEIAVKTAQPMTIMSSYNLVNGVHTANSHDLLTAAARDEWGFAGYVMTDWGTSEDMSGLFAYKYNLKYGHSTSRECVLAGNDLQMPGQK
;
A
#
# COMPACT_ATOMS: atom_id res chain seq x y z
N GLU A 1 22.07 14.54 4.36
CA GLU A 1 23.27 13.86 3.81
C GLU A 1 22.91 12.84 2.73
N PHE A 2 21.72 12.22 2.78
CA PHE A 2 21.32 11.15 1.86
C PHE A 2 20.41 11.62 0.72
N HIS A 3 20.00 12.87 0.70
CA HIS A 3 19.10 13.48 -0.30
C HIS A 3 17.80 12.66 -0.53
N ILE A 4 17.24 12.12 0.56
CA ILE A 4 15.99 11.37 0.54
C ILE A 4 14.86 12.31 0.97
N SER A 5 13.84 12.48 0.11
CA SER A 5 12.66 13.27 0.44
C SER A 5 11.52 12.40 0.98
N VAL A 6 11.41 11.17 0.51
CA VAL A 6 10.39 10.21 0.96
C VAL A 6 11.05 8.90 1.36
N TRP A 7 10.89 8.53 2.60
CA TRP A 7 11.26 7.21 3.09
C TRP A 7 10.16 6.20 2.73
N LEU A 8 10.51 5.16 1.94
CA LEU A 8 9.56 4.14 1.49
C LEU A 8 9.26 3.14 2.63
N ALA A 9 8.79 3.66 3.73
CA ALA A 9 8.44 2.97 4.96
C ALA A 9 7.54 3.91 5.81
N PRO A 10 6.93 3.40 6.90
CA PRO A 10 7.02 2.04 7.42
C PRO A 10 6.16 1.04 6.65
N GLY A 11 6.61 -0.23 6.62
CA GLY A 11 5.76 -1.37 6.32
C GLY A 11 4.85 -1.66 7.51
N MET A 12 3.55 -1.89 7.26
CA MET A 12 2.59 -2.03 8.36
C MET A 12 1.47 -3.05 8.10
N ASN A 13 1.69 -3.97 7.17
CA ASN A 13 0.73 -5.04 6.94
C ASN A 13 0.65 -5.96 8.17
N ILE A 14 -0.48 -6.64 8.31
CA ILE A 14 -0.74 -7.51 9.46
C ILE A 14 0.11 -8.78 9.38
N HIS A 15 0.69 -9.21 10.50
CA HIS A 15 1.35 -10.51 10.64
C HIS A 15 0.30 -11.63 10.58
N ARG A 16 -0.20 -11.92 9.39
CA ARG A 16 -1.28 -12.89 9.17
C ARG A 16 -0.77 -14.33 9.16
N ASN A 17 0.43 -14.54 8.63
CA ASN A 17 1.10 -15.83 8.55
C ASN A 17 2.55 -15.67 9.03
N PRO A 18 3.00 -16.47 10.00
CA PRO A 18 4.37 -16.38 10.51
C PRO A 18 5.44 -16.68 9.44
N LEU A 19 5.07 -17.36 8.36
CA LEU A 19 5.97 -17.67 7.23
C LEU A 19 6.03 -16.55 6.18
N CYS A 20 5.29 -15.46 6.34
CA CYS A 20 5.39 -14.33 5.42
C CYS A 20 6.80 -13.73 5.45
N GLY A 21 7.46 -13.69 4.28
CA GLY A 21 8.87 -13.28 4.15
C GLY A 21 9.14 -11.83 4.51
N ARG A 22 8.12 -11.00 4.71
CA ARG A 22 8.25 -9.57 5.04
C ARG A 22 7.79 -9.22 6.46
N ASN A 23 7.48 -10.19 7.29
CA ASN A 23 7.11 -9.92 8.69
C ASN A 23 8.19 -9.15 9.47
N PHE A 24 9.46 -9.24 9.06
CA PHE A 24 10.58 -8.55 9.68
C PHE A 24 10.46 -7.01 9.60
N GLU A 25 9.75 -6.48 8.61
CA GLU A 25 9.55 -5.03 8.43
C GLU A 25 8.16 -4.55 8.90
N TYR A 26 7.30 -5.45 9.36
CA TYR A 26 5.96 -5.15 9.86
C TYR A 26 5.95 -5.17 11.39
N TYR A 27 4.92 -4.58 12.02
CA TYR A 27 4.91 -4.39 13.46
C TYR A 27 4.20 -5.50 14.22
N SER A 28 2.99 -5.90 13.79
CA SER A 28 2.13 -6.74 14.62
C SER A 28 1.04 -7.45 13.82
N GLU A 29 0.46 -8.48 14.45
CA GLU A 29 -0.83 -9.05 14.03
C GLU A 29 -2.02 -8.20 14.49
N ASP A 30 -1.82 -7.32 15.47
CA ASP A 30 -2.84 -6.41 15.98
C ASP A 30 -2.81 -5.09 15.18
N PRO A 31 -3.93 -4.75 14.49
CA PRO A 31 -4.00 -3.52 13.69
C PRO A 31 -3.91 -2.23 14.52
N LEU A 32 -4.30 -2.26 15.79
CA LEU A 32 -4.13 -1.10 16.67
C LEU A 32 -2.65 -0.83 16.95
N VAL A 33 -1.91 -1.88 17.32
CA VAL A 33 -0.46 -1.77 17.54
C VAL A 33 0.26 -1.34 16.27
N ALA A 34 -0.03 -2.00 15.12
CA ALA A 34 0.56 -1.66 13.84
C ALA A 34 0.28 -0.20 13.46
N GLY A 35 -0.96 0.25 13.60
CA GLY A 35 -1.36 1.62 13.27
C GLY A 35 -0.71 2.67 14.15
N LEU A 36 -0.65 2.45 15.47
CA LEU A 36 -0.02 3.39 16.40
C LEU A 36 1.50 3.47 16.21
N CYS A 37 2.18 2.34 15.98
CA CYS A 37 3.60 2.32 15.67
C CYS A 37 3.89 3.08 14.36
N ALA A 38 3.16 2.78 13.29
CA ALA A 38 3.33 3.47 12.01
C ALA A 38 3.05 4.98 12.12
N ALA A 39 2.06 5.37 12.92
CA ALA A 39 1.78 6.78 13.20
C ALA A 39 2.91 7.46 13.98
N ALA A 40 3.52 6.76 14.94
CA ALA A 40 4.65 7.29 15.70
C ALA A 40 5.88 7.50 14.81
N ASP A 41 6.24 6.50 14.00
CA ASP A 41 7.33 6.60 13.03
C ASP A 41 7.09 7.74 12.02
N THR A 42 5.86 7.83 11.49
CA THR A 42 5.48 8.91 10.57
C THR A 42 5.70 10.27 11.21
N ARG A 43 5.20 10.50 12.43
CA ARG A 43 5.41 11.78 13.13
C ARG A 43 6.90 12.05 13.41
N GLY A 44 7.65 11.03 13.80
CA GLY A 44 9.09 11.16 14.06
C GLY A 44 9.85 11.60 12.81
N ILE A 45 9.65 10.91 11.70
CA ILE A 45 10.30 11.22 10.40
C ILE A 45 9.86 12.60 9.89
N GLN A 46 8.55 12.86 9.88
CA GLN A 46 7.98 14.11 9.34
C GLN A 46 8.21 15.33 10.24
N SER A 47 8.78 15.15 11.44
CA SER A 47 9.29 16.28 12.23
C SER A 47 10.49 16.98 11.59
N HIS A 48 11.15 16.32 10.63
CA HIS A 48 12.21 16.89 9.82
C HIS A 48 11.64 17.50 8.55
N ALA A 49 11.83 18.80 8.35
CA ALA A 49 11.29 19.52 7.20
C ALA A 49 11.77 18.92 5.87
N GLY A 50 10.84 18.70 4.95
CA GLY A 50 11.13 18.18 3.62
C GLY A 50 11.30 16.66 3.54
N ILE A 51 11.06 15.93 4.63
CA ILE A 51 11.12 14.46 4.65
C ILE A 51 9.75 13.90 5.00
N GLY A 52 9.31 12.91 4.26
CA GLY A 52 8.04 12.24 4.49
C GLY A 52 8.16 10.72 4.52
N THR A 53 7.09 10.06 4.93
CA THR A 53 6.94 8.61 4.94
C THR A 53 6.03 8.14 3.83
N SER A 54 6.22 6.89 3.41
CA SER A 54 5.27 6.14 2.58
C SER A 54 4.83 4.90 3.34
N ILE A 55 3.67 4.98 3.99
CA ILE A 55 3.12 3.80 4.66
C ILE A 55 2.70 2.75 3.63
N LYS A 56 3.01 1.46 3.90
CA LYS A 56 2.90 0.41 2.89
C LYS A 56 2.63 -0.96 3.51
N HIS A 57 2.11 -1.91 2.73
CA HIS A 57 1.62 -1.84 1.37
C HIS A 57 0.09 -1.83 1.39
N PHE A 58 -0.53 -0.88 0.80
CA PHE A 58 -1.97 -0.63 0.91
C PHE A 58 -2.74 -1.34 -0.22
N ALA A 59 -3.42 -2.47 0.07
CA ALA A 59 -3.59 -3.10 1.36
C ALA A 59 -3.51 -4.63 1.24
N ALA A 60 -3.45 -5.29 2.40
CA ALA A 60 -3.54 -6.75 2.50
C ALA A 60 -2.40 -7.54 1.83
N ASN A 61 -1.20 -6.97 1.71
CA ASN A 61 0.00 -7.72 1.27
C ASN A 61 0.54 -8.56 2.43
N ASN A 62 -0.08 -9.73 2.67
CA ASN A 62 0.20 -10.57 3.84
C ASN A 62 0.93 -11.86 3.52
N GLN A 63 1.34 -12.05 2.28
CA GLN A 63 2.23 -13.12 1.81
C GLN A 63 3.12 -12.63 0.68
N GLU A 64 4.30 -13.26 0.53
CA GLU A 64 5.24 -12.94 -0.54
C GLU A 64 5.16 -13.91 -1.72
N ASP A 65 4.78 -15.16 -1.46
CA ASP A 65 4.57 -16.14 -2.52
C ASP A 65 3.45 -15.69 -3.45
N ASN A 66 3.79 -15.58 -4.74
CA ASN A 66 2.87 -15.13 -5.78
C ASN A 66 2.22 -13.75 -5.52
N ARG A 67 2.90 -12.87 -4.78
CA ARG A 67 2.35 -11.58 -4.30
C ARG A 67 1.80 -10.66 -5.39
N MET A 68 2.32 -10.79 -6.62
CA MET A 68 1.86 -9.98 -7.76
C MET A 68 0.46 -10.38 -8.26
N TYR A 69 0.01 -11.60 -7.95
CA TYR A 69 -1.20 -12.19 -8.53
C TYR A 69 -2.11 -12.90 -7.52
N VAL A 70 -1.70 -12.94 -6.26
CA VAL A 70 -2.58 -13.50 -5.23
C VAL A 70 -3.84 -12.67 -5.11
N ASN A 71 -5.00 -13.35 -5.10
CA ASN A 71 -6.29 -12.72 -4.90
C ASN A 71 -6.79 -13.04 -3.50
N GLU A 72 -6.71 -12.07 -2.63
CA GLU A 72 -7.16 -12.17 -1.24
C GLU A 72 -8.69 -12.08 -1.18
N HIS A 73 -9.33 -13.14 -0.71
CA HIS A 73 -10.78 -13.16 -0.48
C HIS A 73 -11.08 -12.70 0.94
N ILE A 74 -11.49 -11.46 1.08
CA ILE A 74 -11.68 -10.82 2.37
C ILE A 74 -13.09 -10.19 2.43
N SER A 75 -13.84 -10.49 3.50
CA SER A 75 -15.12 -9.81 3.73
C SER A 75 -14.90 -8.33 4.05
N GLU A 76 -15.86 -7.48 3.75
CA GLU A 76 -15.76 -6.04 4.03
C GLU A 76 -15.49 -5.77 5.51
N ARG A 77 -16.16 -6.50 6.40
CA ARG A 77 -15.95 -6.40 7.84
C ARG A 77 -14.48 -6.68 8.22
N ALA A 78 -13.93 -7.81 7.76
CA ALA A 78 -12.55 -8.18 8.05
C ALA A 78 -11.56 -7.16 7.42
N MET A 79 -11.88 -6.68 6.21
CA MET A 79 -11.07 -5.66 5.55
C MET A 79 -10.99 -4.40 6.40
N ARG A 80 -12.12 -3.87 6.87
CA ARG A 80 -12.18 -2.64 7.66
C ARG A 80 -11.65 -2.79 9.09
N GLU A 81 -11.94 -3.91 9.76
CA GLU A 81 -11.59 -4.10 11.17
C GLU A 81 -10.13 -4.54 11.37
N ILE A 82 -9.51 -5.19 10.37
CA ILE A 82 -8.17 -5.77 10.46
C ILE A 82 -7.21 -5.12 9.45
N TYR A 83 -7.43 -5.33 8.16
CA TYR A 83 -6.41 -5.01 7.14
C TYR A 83 -6.28 -3.52 6.84
N LEU A 84 -7.37 -2.78 6.94
CA LEU A 84 -7.38 -1.32 6.74
C LEU A 84 -7.21 -0.54 8.05
N LYS A 85 -7.55 -1.13 9.19
CA LYS A 85 -7.62 -0.42 10.47
C LYS A 85 -6.31 0.26 10.87
N GLY A 86 -5.18 -0.41 10.68
CA GLY A 86 -3.88 0.17 10.95
C GLY A 86 -3.60 1.40 10.07
N PHE A 87 -3.92 1.31 8.79
CA PHE A 87 -3.76 2.44 7.85
C PHE A 87 -4.68 3.60 8.20
N GLU A 88 -5.94 3.33 8.54
CA GLU A 88 -6.88 4.35 9.03
C GLU A 88 -6.32 5.12 10.23
N ILE A 89 -5.79 4.40 11.21
CA ILE A 89 -5.17 5.00 12.42
C ILE A 89 -3.98 5.87 12.01
N ALA A 90 -3.08 5.37 11.19
CA ALA A 90 -1.90 6.11 10.76
C ALA A 90 -2.27 7.39 9.99
N VAL A 91 -3.23 7.31 9.06
CA VAL A 91 -3.72 8.47 8.30
C VAL A 91 -4.35 9.50 9.24
N LYS A 92 -5.33 9.09 10.05
CA LYS A 92 -6.09 10.02 10.90
C LYS A 92 -5.24 10.67 11.98
N THR A 93 -4.16 10.02 12.43
CA THR A 93 -3.35 10.52 13.57
C THR A 93 -2.02 11.14 13.19
N ALA A 94 -1.49 10.86 12.00
CA ALA A 94 -0.16 11.31 11.59
C ALA A 94 -0.07 11.92 10.20
N GLN A 95 -1.07 11.74 9.34
CA GLN A 95 -1.07 12.24 7.95
C GLN A 95 0.26 11.95 7.24
N PRO A 96 0.56 10.68 6.93
CA PRO A 96 1.77 10.33 6.19
C PRO A 96 1.81 11.08 4.85
N MET A 97 3.00 11.49 4.43
CA MET A 97 3.15 12.22 3.16
C MET A 97 2.65 11.39 1.98
N THR A 98 2.86 10.07 2.03
CA THR A 98 2.42 9.18 0.94
C THR A 98 1.89 7.85 1.47
N ILE A 99 1.10 7.19 0.62
CA ILE A 99 0.68 5.80 0.75
C ILE A 99 1.20 5.04 -0.48
N MET A 100 1.74 3.83 -0.28
CA MET A 100 2.12 2.94 -1.37
C MET A 100 1.08 1.85 -1.55
N SER A 101 0.45 1.78 -2.74
CA SER A 101 -0.47 0.69 -3.09
C SER A 101 0.30 -0.64 -3.22
N SER A 102 -0.39 -1.75 -3.00
CA SER A 102 0.23 -3.09 -3.01
C SER A 102 0.09 -3.79 -4.36
N TYR A 103 0.76 -4.93 -4.51
CA TYR A 103 0.72 -5.74 -5.74
C TYR A 103 -0.52 -6.60 -5.88
N ASN A 104 -0.98 -7.16 -4.76
CA ASN A 104 -2.01 -8.20 -4.72
C ASN A 104 -3.38 -7.69 -5.17
N LEU A 105 -4.26 -8.66 -5.43
CA LEU A 105 -5.68 -8.38 -5.61
C LEU A 105 -6.44 -8.56 -4.30
N VAL A 106 -7.52 -7.83 -4.16
CA VAL A 106 -8.54 -8.04 -3.12
C VAL A 106 -9.87 -8.23 -3.83
N ASN A 107 -10.51 -9.37 -3.59
CA ASN A 107 -11.81 -9.72 -4.17
C ASN A 107 -11.87 -9.53 -5.69
N GLY A 108 -10.80 -9.87 -6.40
CA GLY A 108 -10.70 -9.82 -7.85
C GLY A 108 -10.24 -8.49 -8.45
N VAL A 109 -9.95 -7.48 -7.62
CA VAL A 109 -9.48 -6.16 -8.07
C VAL A 109 -8.06 -5.92 -7.56
N HIS A 110 -7.13 -5.53 -8.45
CA HIS A 110 -5.81 -5.08 -8.01
C HIS A 110 -5.94 -3.89 -7.06
N THR A 111 -5.24 -3.93 -5.93
CA THR A 111 -5.34 -2.84 -4.95
C THR A 111 -4.96 -1.50 -5.55
N ALA A 112 -3.98 -1.47 -6.45
CA ALA A 112 -3.58 -0.26 -7.18
C ALA A 112 -4.67 0.25 -8.16
N ASN A 113 -5.64 -0.58 -8.54
CA ASN A 113 -6.78 -0.22 -9.41
C ASN A 113 -8.07 -0.05 -8.62
N SER A 114 -8.01 -0.10 -7.30
CA SER A 114 -9.19 -0.04 -6.44
C SER A 114 -9.53 1.39 -6.03
N HIS A 115 -10.49 1.99 -6.71
CA HIS A 115 -11.06 3.28 -6.32
C HIS A 115 -11.60 3.25 -4.88
N ASP A 116 -12.22 2.14 -4.48
CA ASP A 116 -12.80 1.98 -3.14
C ASP A 116 -11.73 2.07 -2.04
N LEU A 117 -10.51 1.56 -2.30
CA LEU A 117 -9.40 1.64 -1.36
C LEU A 117 -8.71 3.01 -1.40
N LEU A 118 -8.30 3.44 -2.60
CA LEU A 118 -7.40 4.59 -2.74
C LEU A 118 -8.13 5.93 -2.64
N THR A 119 -9.35 5.99 -3.15
CA THR A 119 -10.16 7.21 -3.13
C THR A 119 -11.20 7.16 -2.02
N ALA A 120 -12.17 6.24 -2.10
CA ALA A 120 -13.28 6.25 -1.16
C ALA A 120 -12.82 6.07 0.30
N ALA A 121 -12.04 5.03 0.60
CA ALA A 121 -11.59 4.81 1.98
C ALA A 121 -10.49 5.79 2.39
N ALA A 122 -9.37 5.86 1.66
CA ALA A 122 -8.22 6.64 2.11
C ALA A 122 -8.49 8.15 2.06
N ARG A 123 -9.01 8.68 0.95
CA ARG A 123 -9.21 10.12 0.77
C ARG A 123 -10.52 10.61 1.37
N ASP A 124 -11.64 10.00 0.99
CA ASP A 124 -12.96 10.54 1.34
C ASP A 124 -13.35 10.21 2.78
N GLU A 125 -13.15 8.96 3.24
CA GLU A 125 -13.53 8.58 4.61
C GLU A 125 -12.48 8.99 5.66
N TRP A 126 -11.17 8.84 5.36
CA TRP A 126 -10.12 9.11 6.36
C TRP A 126 -9.49 10.48 6.23
N GLY A 127 -9.72 11.18 5.14
CA GLY A 127 -9.16 12.51 4.89
C GLY A 127 -7.66 12.49 4.56
N PHE A 128 -7.18 11.44 3.89
CA PHE A 128 -5.78 11.40 3.44
C PHE A 128 -5.50 12.53 2.46
N ALA A 129 -4.58 13.42 2.82
CA ALA A 129 -4.24 14.62 2.06
C ALA A 129 -2.95 14.50 1.23
N GLY A 130 -2.22 13.40 1.38
CA GLY A 130 -0.98 13.15 0.66
C GLY A 130 -1.18 12.57 -0.74
N TYR A 131 -0.13 12.02 -1.33
CA TYR A 131 -0.23 11.34 -2.62
C TYR A 131 -0.03 9.83 -2.51
N VAL A 132 -0.66 9.09 -3.42
CA VAL A 132 -0.55 7.65 -3.53
C VAL A 132 0.47 7.30 -4.60
N MET A 133 1.45 6.45 -4.25
CA MET A 133 2.38 5.88 -5.21
C MET A 133 2.12 4.40 -5.40
N THR A 134 2.40 3.88 -6.59
CA THR A 134 2.36 2.43 -6.81
C THR A 134 3.58 1.77 -6.18
N ASP A 135 3.48 0.49 -5.82
CA ASP A 135 4.69 -0.31 -5.63
C ASP A 135 5.41 -0.51 -6.99
N TRP A 136 6.67 -0.94 -6.96
CA TRP A 136 7.54 -1.00 -8.12
C TRP A 136 6.99 -1.91 -9.23
N GLY A 137 6.71 -1.32 -10.38
CA GLY A 137 6.23 -2.07 -11.54
C GLY A 137 4.82 -2.65 -11.37
N THR A 138 4.00 -2.10 -10.46
CA THR A 138 2.63 -2.59 -10.23
C THR A 138 1.78 -2.47 -11.50
N SER A 139 1.95 -1.41 -12.29
CA SER A 139 1.26 -1.32 -13.57
C SER A 139 2.08 -2.05 -14.65
N GLU A 140 1.44 -2.97 -15.34
CA GLU A 140 2.08 -3.82 -16.36
C GLU A 140 2.32 -3.13 -17.70
N ASP A 141 1.88 -1.89 -17.86
CA ASP A 141 2.28 -1.03 -18.99
C ASP A 141 3.78 -0.75 -18.99
N MET A 142 4.45 -1.03 -17.87
CA MET A 142 5.90 -0.93 -17.77
C MET A 142 6.55 -2.16 -18.38
N SER A 143 6.82 -2.09 -19.67
CA SER A 143 7.50 -3.14 -20.40
C SER A 143 8.87 -3.44 -19.81
N GLY A 144 9.10 -4.68 -19.40
CA GLY A 144 10.42 -5.29 -19.29
C GLY A 144 10.89 -5.67 -17.89
N LEU A 145 10.56 -4.98 -16.81
CA LEU A 145 11.15 -5.32 -15.51
C LEU A 145 10.40 -6.45 -14.77
N PHE A 146 9.08 -6.53 -14.96
CA PHE A 146 8.20 -7.49 -14.30
C PHE A 146 7.09 -8.01 -15.23
N ALA A 147 7.33 -8.04 -16.54
CA ALA A 147 6.36 -8.62 -17.50
C ALA A 147 6.25 -10.14 -17.29
N TYR A 148 5.44 -10.54 -16.34
CA TYR A 148 5.14 -11.95 -16.12
C TYR A 148 4.12 -12.41 -17.15
N LYS A 149 4.51 -13.43 -17.92
CA LYS A 149 3.67 -14.11 -18.93
C LYS A 149 2.63 -15.04 -18.29
N TYR A 150 1.87 -14.55 -17.32
CA TYR A 150 0.81 -15.35 -16.73
C TYR A 150 -0.54 -14.99 -17.33
N ASN A 151 -1.30 -16.02 -17.67
CA ASN A 151 -2.69 -15.88 -18.06
C ASN A 151 -3.51 -15.54 -16.81
N LEU A 152 -3.78 -14.26 -16.58
CA LEU A 152 -4.43 -13.80 -15.36
C LEU A 152 -5.94 -13.86 -15.50
N LYS A 153 -6.58 -14.56 -14.57
CA LYS A 153 -8.03 -14.62 -14.47
C LYS A 153 -8.69 -13.24 -14.34
N TYR A 154 -8.00 -12.29 -13.70
CA TYR A 154 -8.55 -10.98 -13.37
C TYR A 154 -7.93 -9.85 -14.19
N GLY A 155 -7.16 -10.16 -15.23
CA GLY A 155 -6.47 -9.16 -16.05
C GLY A 155 -5.26 -8.55 -15.36
N HIS A 156 -4.69 -7.57 -16.03
CA HIS A 156 -3.49 -6.85 -15.58
C HIS A 156 -3.85 -5.51 -14.94
N SER A 157 -3.04 -5.07 -13.99
CA SER A 157 -3.08 -3.69 -13.53
C SER A 157 -2.48 -2.78 -14.59
N THR A 158 -3.18 -1.72 -14.98
CA THR A 158 -2.74 -0.79 -16.00
C THR A 158 -2.50 0.60 -15.42
N SER A 159 -1.60 1.38 -16.05
CA SER A 159 -1.33 2.77 -15.61
C SER A 159 -2.61 3.61 -15.65
N ARG A 160 -3.45 3.41 -16.67
CA ARG A 160 -4.74 4.10 -16.78
C ARG A 160 -5.64 3.82 -15.58
N GLU A 161 -5.81 2.56 -15.23
CA GLU A 161 -6.65 2.16 -14.09
C GLU A 161 -6.07 2.59 -12.75
N CYS A 162 -4.74 2.57 -12.61
CA CYS A 162 -4.06 3.11 -11.42
C CYS A 162 -4.40 4.60 -11.21
N VAL A 163 -4.29 5.41 -12.26
CA VAL A 163 -4.63 6.85 -12.18
C VAL A 163 -6.12 7.05 -11.87
N LEU A 164 -7.01 6.32 -12.54
CA LEU A 164 -8.45 6.42 -12.30
C LEU A 164 -8.86 5.98 -10.88
N ALA A 165 -8.10 5.08 -10.28
CA ALA A 165 -8.32 4.64 -8.91
C ALA A 165 -7.81 5.60 -7.84
N GLY A 166 -6.90 6.53 -8.20
CA GLY A 166 -6.37 7.52 -7.28
C GLY A 166 -4.87 7.40 -6.97
N ASN A 167 -4.08 6.64 -7.76
CA ASN A 167 -2.63 6.76 -7.70
C ASN A 167 -2.18 8.05 -8.40
N ASP A 168 -1.22 8.72 -7.79
CA ASP A 168 -0.66 9.98 -8.28
C ASP A 168 0.73 9.79 -8.89
N LEU A 169 1.46 8.76 -8.45
CA LEU A 169 2.84 8.50 -8.84
C LEU A 169 3.06 7.02 -9.16
N GLN A 170 3.60 6.75 -10.33
CA GLN A 170 4.02 5.40 -10.72
C GLN A 170 5.50 5.19 -10.40
N MET A 171 5.83 4.06 -9.76
CA MET A 171 7.21 3.64 -9.53
C MET A 171 7.58 2.39 -10.33
N PRO A 172 8.82 2.32 -10.90
CA PRO A 172 9.67 3.46 -11.17
C PRO A 172 9.05 4.36 -12.24
N GLY A 173 9.39 5.63 -12.23
CA GLY A 173 8.99 6.53 -13.33
C GLY A 173 9.61 6.07 -14.66
N GLN A 174 8.91 6.28 -15.76
CA GLN A 174 9.51 6.15 -17.09
C GLN A 174 10.30 7.43 -17.41
N LYS A 175 11.48 7.26 -18.00
CA LYS A 175 12.27 8.37 -18.55
C LYS A 175 11.74 8.77 -19.91
#